data_3ac0c8ac013df1a223fe9a6cf41c2da8
#
_entry.id   3ac0c8ac013df1a223fe9a6cf41c2da8
#
_cell.length_a   1.000
_cell.length_b   1.000
_cell.length_c   1.000
_cell.angle_alpha   90.00
_cell.angle_beta   90.00
_cell.angle_gamma   90.00
#
_symmetry.space_group_name_H-M   'P 1'
#
loop_
_entity.id
_entity.type
_entity.pdbx_description
1 polymer ?
#
loop_
_entity_poly.entity_id
_entity_poly.type
_entity_poly.pdbx_seq_one_letter_code
_entity_poly.pdbx_strand_id
1 'polypeptide(L)'
;WTYGTLDDHGRLEEGKINNSGPLIIYDTESIGRGIQILNHDSSKEIHLALVFPATEGDVRMLYEVAKRIAELWKSKQISVDGDKEDISNLDHCIEFDIKTHRSVLRNARQIFNEREYLNLPCATLPICISIEQLENFADDYKGFGHYLHEKQKIAAYMSAALFAQLDDVICSIYVFFDNGEIILPKE
;
A
#
# COMPACT_ATOMS: atom_id res chain seq x y z
N TRP A 1 14.07 6.68 2.61
CA TRP A 1 13.13 5.59 2.92
C TRP A 1 13.12 5.30 4.40
N THR A 2 11.99 4.88 4.89
CA THR A 2 11.84 4.35 6.23
C THR A 2 11.18 2.97 6.18
N TYR A 3 11.17 2.29 7.31
CA TYR A 3 10.59 0.96 7.44
C TYR A 3 9.89 0.83 8.79
N GLY A 4 9.00 -0.13 8.89
CA GLY A 4 8.35 -0.51 10.13
C GLY A 4 7.57 -1.81 9.95
N THR A 5 7.09 -2.35 11.05
CA THR A 5 6.17 -3.48 11.05
C THR A 5 4.80 -3.05 11.51
N LEU A 6 3.77 -3.72 11.03
CA LEU A 6 2.42 -3.50 11.52
C LEU A 6 2.24 -4.16 12.89
N ASP A 7 1.64 -3.44 13.84
CA ASP A 7 1.19 -4.01 15.10
C ASP A 7 -0.06 -4.88 14.92
N ASP A 8 -0.55 -5.50 15.99
CA ASP A 8 -1.75 -6.34 16.00
C ASP A 8 -3.03 -5.57 15.61
N HIS A 9 -2.99 -4.24 15.57
CA HIS A 9 -4.08 -3.35 15.16
C HIS A 9 -3.88 -2.78 13.74
N GLY A 10 -2.83 -3.23 13.03
CA GLY A 10 -2.51 -2.77 11.68
C GLY A 10 -1.88 -1.37 11.62
N ARG A 11 -1.30 -0.87 12.72
CA ARG A 11 -0.58 0.41 12.77
C ARG A 11 0.90 0.18 12.52
N LEU A 12 1.51 1.07 11.73
CA LEU A 12 2.94 1.00 11.49
C LEU A 12 3.73 1.44 12.73
N GLU A 13 4.59 0.56 13.22
CA GLU A 13 5.63 0.88 14.20
C GLU A 13 6.94 1.15 13.49
N GLU A 14 7.24 2.43 13.20
CA GLU A 14 8.46 2.83 12.52
C GLU A 14 9.73 2.40 13.28
N GLY A 15 10.74 1.97 12.50
CA GLY A 15 12.04 1.56 13.03
C GLY A 15 12.03 0.26 13.84
N LYS A 16 10.89 -0.40 13.97
CA LYS A 16 10.78 -1.69 14.64
C LYS A 16 10.63 -2.82 13.64
N ILE A 17 11.25 -3.94 13.94
CA ILE A 17 11.09 -5.20 13.21
C ILE A 17 10.50 -6.21 14.20
N ASN A 18 9.22 -6.51 14.01
CA ASN A 18 8.53 -7.57 14.74
C ASN A 18 8.55 -8.85 13.90
N ASN A 19 8.65 -10.00 14.54
CA ASN A 19 8.57 -11.29 13.84
C ASN A 19 7.11 -11.68 13.47
N SER A 20 6.12 -10.84 13.80
CA SER A 20 4.69 -11.19 13.68
C SER A 20 3.99 -10.58 12.46
N GLY A 21 4.62 -9.72 11.68
CA GLY A 21 3.98 -9.07 10.54
C GLY A 21 4.92 -8.77 9.38
N PRO A 22 4.39 -8.41 8.20
CA PRO A 22 5.23 -8.00 7.08
C PRO A 22 5.99 -6.72 7.43
N LEU A 23 7.27 -6.69 7.08
CA LEU A 23 8.06 -5.46 7.09
C LEU A 23 7.63 -4.60 5.91
N ILE A 24 7.26 -3.35 6.18
CA ILE A 24 6.89 -2.38 5.14
C ILE A 24 8.02 -1.37 4.97
N ILE A 25 8.41 -1.14 3.73
CA ILE A 25 9.32 -0.06 3.35
C ILE A 25 8.54 0.94 2.51
N TYR A 26 8.72 2.23 2.77
CA TYR A 26 8.08 3.29 2.00
C TYR A 26 8.98 4.53 1.91
N ASP A 27 8.69 5.40 0.93
CA ASP A 27 9.34 6.67 0.75
C ASP A 27 8.61 7.76 1.54
N THR A 28 9.29 8.43 2.47
CA THR A 28 8.72 9.49 3.32
C THR A 28 8.36 10.76 2.54
N GLU A 29 9.00 10.98 1.38
CA GLU A 29 8.72 12.12 0.53
C GLU A 29 7.61 11.86 -0.50
N SER A 30 7.27 10.58 -0.71
CA SER A 30 6.22 10.15 -1.64
C SER A 30 5.51 8.92 -1.08
N ILE A 31 4.80 9.10 0.05
CA ILE A 31 4.15 8.00 0.77
C ILE A 31 3.04 7.40 -0.10
N GLY A 32 3.27 6.18 -0.56
CA GLY A 32 2.29 5.38 -1.28
C GLY A 32 1.69 4.29 -0.39
N ARG A 33 1.60 3.08 -0.91
CA ARG A 33 1.16 1.90 -0.17
C ARG A 33 2.34 1.16 0.46
N GLY A 34 3.55 1.50 0.02
CA GLY A 34 4.79 0.84 0.42
C GLY A 34 4.96 -0.54 -0.24
N ILE A 35 6.13 -1.11 -0.02
CA ILE A 35 6.46 -2.47 -0.41
C ILE A 35 6.53 -3.36 0.83
N GLN A 36 6.06 -4.58 0.71
CA GLN A 36 6.11 -5.58 1.77
C GLN A 36 7.33 -6.48 1.57
N ILE A 37 8.07 -6.70 2.63
CA ILE A 37 9.09 -7.75 2.68
C ILE A 37 8.51 -8.92 3.44
N LEU A 38 8.37 -10.03 2.73
CA LEU A 38 7.93 -11.29 3.29
C LEU A 38 9.16 -12.12 3.61
N ASN A 39 9.35 -12.44 4.88
CA ASN A 39 10.48 -13.25 5.33
C ASN A 39 10.03 -14.70 5.46
N HIS A 40 10.72 -15.62 4.80
CA HIS A 40 10.54 -17.04 4.98
C HIS A 40 11.73 -17.58 5.76
N ASP A 41 11.54 -17.86 7.03
CA ASP A 41 12.57 -18.34 7.97
C ASP A 41 13.33 -19.60 7.52
N SER A 42 12.77 -20.36 6.56
CA SER A 42 13.32 -21.61 6.07
C SER A 42 14.04 -21.52 4.71
N SER A 43 13.87 -20.42 3.99
CA SER A 43 14.48 -20.21 2.66
C SER A 43 15.55 -19.12 2.73
N LYS A 44 16.58 -19.24 1.90
CA LYS A 44 17.58 -18.18 1.69
C LYS A 44 17.06 -17.15 0.68
N GLU A 45 15.77 -16.90 0.69
CA GLU A 45 15.06 -16.05 -0.26
C GLU A 45 14.42 -14.89 0.48
N ILE A 46 14.39 -13.72 -0.13
CA ILE A 46 13.63 -12.56 0.30
C ILE A 46 12.55 -12.31 -0.76
N HIS A 47 11.31 -12.30 -0.35
CA HIS A 47 10.19 -11.96 -1.21
C HIS A 47 9.78 -10.52 -0.98
N LEU A 48 9.72 -9.75 -2.06
CA LEU A 48 9.19 -8.39 -2.08
C LEU A 48 7.83 -8.42 -2.76
N ALA A 49 6.86 -7.72 -2.23
CA ALA A 49 5.51 -7.69 -2.78
C ALA A 49 4.93 -6.27 -2.77
N LEU A 50 4.09 -5.99 -3.77
CA LEU A 50 3.23 -4.81 -3.83
C LEU A 50 1.80 -5.19 -3.47
N VAL A 51 1.07 -4.26 -2.88
CA VAL A 51 -0.36 -4.39 -2.65
C VAL A 51 -1.11 -3.72 -3.79
N PHE A 52 -2.07 -4.42 -4.42
CA PHE A 52 -2.87 -3.87 -5.52
C PHE A 52 -3.98 -2.92 -5.05
N PRO A 53 -4.18 -1.80 -5.78
CA PRO A 53 -3.28 -1.16 -6.73
C PRO A 53 -2.14 -0.43 -6.01
N ALA A 54 -0.90 -0.52 -6.49
CA ALA A 54 0.23 0.26 -6.01
C ALA A 54 0.35 1.58 -6.78
N THR A 55 1.12 2.53 -6.25
CA THR A 55 1.48 3.76 -6.98
C THR A 55 2.67 3.52 -7.91
N GLU A 56 2.90 4.45 -8.85
CA GLU A 56 4.11 4.40 -9.68
C GLU A 56 5.38 4.46 -8.83
N GLY A 57 5.36 5.25 -7.76
CA GLY A 57 6.49 5.36 -6.81
C GLY A 57 6.77 4.04 -6.10
N ASP A 58 5.73 3.33 -5.64
CA ASP A 58 5.89 2.03 -5.00
C ASP A 58 6.48 0.99 -5.96
N VAL A 59 6.02 0.97 -7.22
CA VAL A 59 6.55 0.06 -8.24
C VAL A 59 8.04 0.33 -8.48
N ARG A 60 8.43 1.57 -8.71
CA ARG A 60 9.84 1.92 -8.93
C ARG A 60 10.71 1.61 -7.72
N MET A 61 10.21 1.89 -6.52
CA MET A 61 10.90 1.57 -5.28
C MET A 61 11.10 0.06 -5.10
N LEU A 62 10.11 -0.78 -5.46
CA LEU A 62 10.23 -2.25 -5.39
C LEU A 62 11.46 -2.72 -6.16
N TYR A 63 11.60 -2.31 -7.42
CA TYR A 63 12.71 -2.74 -8.27
C TYR A 63 14.04 -2.15 -7.82
N GLU A 64 14.07 -0.94 -7.29
CA GLU A 64 15.28 -0.36 -6.72
C GLU A 64 15.75 -1.12 -5.48
N VAL A 65 14.83 -1.45 -4.56
CA VAL A 65 15.15 -2.27 -3.37
C VAL A 65 15.60 -3.67 -3.78
N ALA A 66 14.89 -4.32 -4.72
CA ALA A 66 15.28 -5.62 -5.24
C ALA A 66 16.69 -5.62 -5.83
N LYS A 67 17.00 -4.61 -6.64
CA LYS A 67 18.33 -4.42 -7.22
C LYS A 67 19.40 -4.26 -6.14
N ARG A 68 19.18 -3.41 -5.14
CA ARG A 68 20.13 -3.20 -4.05
C ARG A 68 20.39 -4.48 -3.23
N ILE A 69 19.33 -5.26 -2.97
CA ILE A 69 19.47 -6.55 -2.27
C ILE A 69 20.30 -7.52 -3.13
N ALA A 70 20.00 -7.61 -4.43
CA ALA A 70 20.76 -8.46 -5.35
C ALA A 70 22.24 -8.07 -5.43
N GLU A 71 22.55 -6.78 -5.49
CA GLU A 71 23.94 -6.26 -5.45
C GLU A 71 24.67 -6.63 -4.16
N LEU A 72 24.02 -6.50 -2.99
CA LEU A 72 24.55 -6.91 -1.71
C LEU A 72 24.86 -8.42 -1.68
N TRP A 73 24.04 -9.23 -2.31
CA TRP A 73 24.22 -10.68 -2.44
C TRP A 73 25.13 -11.07 -3.59
N LYS A 74 25.66 -10.10 -4.33
CA LYS A 74 26.49 -10.33 -5.54
C LYS A 74 25.77 -11.15 -6.61
N SER A 75 24.44 -11.06 -6.67
CA SER A 75 23.61 -11.64 -7.70
C SER A 75 23.47 -10.67 -8.86
N LYS A 76 23.48 -11.19 -10.09
CA LYS A 76 23.16 -10.43 -11.30
C LYS A 76 21.70 -10.59 -11.73
N GLN A 77 20.96 -11.44 -11.02
CA GLN A 77 19.57 -11.78 -11.38
C GLN A 77 18.69 -11.76 -10.17
N ILE A 78 17.43 -11.42 -10.41
CA ILE A 78 16.30 -11.58 -9.49
C ILE A 78 15.23 -12.43 -10.17
N SER A 79 14.27 -12.94 -9.39
CA SER A 79 13.08 -13.59 -9.93
C SER A 79 11.91 -12.62 -9.88
N VAL A 80 11.24 -12.39 -11.00
CA VAL A 80 10.02 -11.59 -11.13
C VAL A 80 8.93 -12.52 -11.63
N ASP A 81 7.91 -12.78 -10.83
CA ASP A 81 6.78 -13.68 -11.12
C ASP A 81 7.21 -15.10 -11.61
N GLY A 82 8.37 -15.55 -11.14
CA GLY A 82 8.93 -16.86 -11.49
C GLY A 82 9.96 -16.82 -12.61
N ASP A 83 10.02 -15.75 -13.39
CA ASP A 83 11.01 -15.57 -14.44
C ASP A 83 12.30 -14.94 -13.90
N LYS A 84 13.45 -15.29 -14.51
CA LYS A 84 14.75 -14.74 -14.13
C LYS A 84 15.06 -13.49 -14.95
N GLU A 85 15.27 -12.40 -14.23
CA GLU A 85 15.55 -11.09 -14.81
C GLU A 85 16.94 -10.59 -14.43
N ASP A 86 17.65 -9.97 -15.37
CA ASP A 86 18.93 -9.32 -15.14
C ASP A 86 18.71 -7.97 -14.47
N ILE A 87 19.38 -7.72 -13.32
CA ILE A 87 19.24 -6.47 -12.57
C ILE A 87 19.68 -5.21 -13.32
N SER A 88 20.40 -5.36 -14.43
CA SER A 88 20.81 -4.24 -15.30
C SER A 88 19.71 -3.81 -16.29
N ASN A 89 18.64 -4.60 -16.45
CA ASN A 89 17.59 -4.35 -17.44
C ASN A 89 16.20 -4.65 -16.89
N LEU A 90 15.76 -3.89 -15.87
CA LEU A 90 14.46 -4.06 -15.21
C LEU A 90 13.39 -3.08 -15.71
N ASP A 91 13.72 -2.19 -16.64
CA ASP A 91 12.79 -1.15 -17.11
C ASP A 91 11.50 -1.73 -17.70
N HIS A 92 11.62 -2.85 -18.43
CA HIS A 92 10.45 -3.51 -19.01
C HIS A 92 9.51 -4.11 -17.95
N CYS A 93 10.07 -4.65 -16.85
CA CYS A 93 9.29 -5.14 -15.72
C CYS A 93 8.55 -3.98 -15.02
N ILE A 94 9.27 -2.88 -14.78
CA ILE A 94 8.70 -1.65 -14.19
C ILE A 94 7.54 -1.12 -15.04
N GLU A 95 7.74 -1.02 -16.36
CA GLU A 95 6.68 -0.56 -17.25
C GLU A 95 5.48 -1.50 -17.31
N PHE A 96 5.73 -2.81 -17.28
CA PHE A 96 4.66 -3.81 -17.24
C PHE A 96 3.84 -3.68 -15.95
N ASP A 97 4.48 -3.59 -14.80
CA ASP A 97 3.80 -3.46 -13.52
C ASP A 97 3.03 -2.14 -13.43
N ILE A 98 3.60 -1.03 -13.88
CA ILE A 98 2.89 0.25 -13.94
C ILE A 98 1.61 0.13 -14.78
N LYS A 99 1.67 -0.52 -15.95
CA LYS A 99 0.51 -0.75 -16.81
C LYS A 99 -0.53 -1.64 -16.11
N THR A 100 -0.07 -2.68 -15.43
CA THR A 100 -0.92 -3.62 -14.68
C THR A 100 -1.66 -2.91 -13.56
N HIS A 101 -0.96 -2.17 -12.71
CA HIS A 101 -1.59 -1.41 -11.61
C HIS A 101 -2.57 -0.35 -12.12
N ARG A 102 -2.21 0.34 -13.20
CA ARG A 102 -3.11 1.30 -13.87
C ARG A 102 -4.35 0.62 -14.44
N SER A 103 -4.21 -0.61 -14.98
CA SER A 103 -5.36 -1.39 -15.45
C SER A 103 -6.28 -1.80 -14.31
N VAL A 104 -5.72 -2.13 -13.14
CA VAL A 104 -6.51 -2.41 -11.93
C VAL A 104 -7.35 -1.20 -11.53
N LEU A 105 -6.80 0.01 -11.55
CA LEU A 105 -7.56 1.23 -11.30
C LEU A 105 -8.71 1.38 -12.30
N ARG A 106 -8.44 1.21 -13.59
CA ARG A 106 -9.45 1.35 -14.66
C ARG A 106 -10.60 0.37 -14.55
N ASN A 107 -10.35 -0.81 -14.01
CA ASN A 107 -11.33 -1.88 -13.86
C ASN A 107 -11.74 -2.10 -12.40
N ALA A 108 -11.57 -1.09 -11.55
CA ALA A 108 -11.74 -1.22 -10.11
C ALA A 108 -13.14 -1.72 -9.74
N ARG A 109 -14.20 -1.21 -10.36
CA ARG A 109 -15.58 -1.63 -10.13
C ARG A 109 -15.79 -3.13 -10.37
N GLN A 110 -15.22 -3.66 -11.45
CA GLN A 110 -15.32 -5.07 -11.78
C GLN A 110 -14.47 -5.94 -10.86
N ILE A 111 -13.25 -5.50 -10.56
CA ILE A 111 -12.29 -6.27 -9.74
C ILE A 111 -12.75 -6.36 -8.29
N PHE A 112 -13.32 -5.27 -7.76
CA PHE A 112 -13.73 -5.19 -6.36
C PHE A 112 -15.22 -5.45 -6.13
N ASN A 113 -15.88 -6.18 -7.06
CA ASN A 113 -17.25 -6.69 -6.93
C ASN A 113 -18.30 -5.60 -6.64
N GLU A 114 -18.28 -4.53 -7.42
CA GLU A 114 -19.27 -3.44 -7.37
C GLU A 114 -19.42 -2.77 -5.99
N ARG A 115 -18.40 -2.83 -5.16
CA ARG A 115 -18.36 -2.07 -3.91
C ARG A 115 -18.37 -0.59 -4.22
N GLU A 116 -19.03 0.19 -3.38
CA GLU A 116 -18.99 1.65 -3.50
C GLU A 116 -17.67 2.25 -3.00
N TYR A 117 -17.11 1.64 -1.95
CA TYR A 117 -15.89 2.10 -1.28
C TYR A 117 -14.93 0.95 -1.02
N LEU A 118 -13.65 1.28 -1.02
CA LEU A 118 -12.55 0.40 -0.62
C LEU A 118 -11.76 1.02 0.52
N ASN A 119 -11.34 0.17 1.44
CA ASN A 119 -10.32 0.53 2.40
C ASN A 119 -8.97 0.04 1.89
N LEU A 120 -8.12 0.98 1.47
CA LEU A 120 -6.79 0.69 0.96
C LEU A 120 -5.80 0.68 2.14
N PRO A 121 -5.22 -0.47 2.49
CA PRO A 121 -4.06 -0.47 3.39
C PRO A 121 -2.93 0.31 2.71
N CYS A 122 -2.47 1.38 3.33
CA CYS A 122 -1.35 2.19 2.86
C CYS A 122 -0.18 2.11 3.84
N ALA A 123 0.95 2.70 3.49
CA ALA A 123 2.19 2.53 4.25
C ALA A 123 2.06 2.98 5.72
N THR A 124 1.38 4.09 5.98
CA THR A 124 1.24 4.64 7.34
C THR A 124 -0.18 4.53 7.88
N LEU A 125 -1.19 4.83 7.07
CA LEU A 125 -2.60 4.85 7.46
C LEU A 125 -3.47 4.24 6.36
N PRO A 126 -4.50 3.45 6.69
CA PRO A 126 -5.46 2.99 5.69
C PRO A 126 -6.28 4.17 5.18
N ILE A 127 -6.59 4.17 3.89
CA ILE A 127 -7.37 5.22 3.22
C ILE A 127 -8.65 4.61 2.67
N CYS A 128 -9.79 5.18 3.05
CA CYS A 128 -11.07 4.88 2.42
C CYS A 128 -11.24 5.72 1.16
N ILE A 129 -11.53 5.09 0.03
CA ILE A 129 -11.69 5.74 -1.28
C ILE A 129 -12.89 5.15 -2.00
N SER A 130 -13.67 5.98 -2.72
CA SER A 130 -14.74 5.47 -3.55
C SER A 130 -14.19 4.78 -4.81
N ILE A 131 -14.92 3.79 -5.31
CA ILE A 131 -14.55 3.10 -6.56
C ILE A 131 -14.50 4.09 -7.73
N GLU A 132 -15.45 5.01 -7.81
CA GLU A 132 -15.48 6.04 -8.85
C GLU A 132 -14.21 6.91 -8.81
N GLN A 133 -13.80 7.35 -7.62
CA GLN A 133 -12.57 8.13 -7.47
C GLN A 133 -11.34 7.30 -7.86
N LEU A 134 -11.34 6.00 -7.53
CA LEU A 134 -10.24 5.11 -7.86
C LEU A 134 -10.14 4.92 -9.39
N GLU A 135 -11.27 4.76 -10.08
CA GLU A 135 -11.33 4.64 -11.54
C GLU A 135 -10.83 5.92 -12.25
N ASN A 136 -11.15 7.10 -11.70
CA ASN A 136 -10.68 8.37 -12.25
C ASN A 136 -9.16 8.50 -12.23
N PHE A 137 -8.48 7.89 -11.26
CA PHE A 137 -7.02 7.86 -11.22
C PHE A 137 -6.37 6.96 -12.29
N ALA A 138 -7.13 6.15 -13.02
CA ALA A 138 -6.59 5.40 -14.14
C ALA A 138 -6.05 6.31 -15.26
N ASP A 139 -6.63 7.50 -15.42
CA ASP A 139 -6.16 8.49 -16.39
C ASP A 139 -5.16 9.50 -15.78
N ASP A 140 -5.13 9.61 -14.47
CA ASP A 140 -4.15 10.40 -13.71
C ASP A 140 -3.42 9.52 -12.67
N TYR A 141 -2.63 8.58 -13.14
CA TYR A 141 -1.94 7.62 -12.27
C TYR A 141 -0.91 8.30 -11.32
N LYS A 142 -0.31 9.41 -11.75
CA LYS A 142 0.55 10.22 -10.86
C LYS A 142 -0.26 10.91 -9.78
N GLY A 143 -1.44 11.40 -10.12
CA GLY A 143 -2.38 11.97 -9.16
C GLY A 143 -2.81 10.97 -8.10
N PHE A 144 -2.90 9.68 -8.41
CA PHE A 144 -3.16 8.64 -7.42
C PHE A 144 -2.08 8.60 -6.33
N GLY A 145 -0.81 8.59 -6.72
CA GLY A 145 0.31 8.65 -5.77
C GLY A 145 0.29 9.92 -4.92
N HIS A 146 0.07 11.06 -5.53
CA HIS A 146 -0.04 12.34 -4.82
C HIS A 146 -1.21 12.34 -3.82
N TYR A 147 -2.37 11.84 -4.24
CA TYR A 147 -3.55 11.72 -3.36
C TYR A 147 -3.25 10.87 -2.13
N LEU A 148 -2.65 9.68 -2.30
CA LEU A 148 -2.30 8.82 -1.17
C LEU A 148 -1.29 9.50 -0.23
N HIS A 149 -0.28 10.17 -0.80
CA HIS A 149 0.71 10.90 -0.03
C HIS A 149 0.09 11.99 0.84
N GLU A 150 -0.72 12.86 0.24
CA GLU A 150 -1.37 13.96 0.98
C GLU A 150 -2.33 13.45 2.06
N LYS A 151 -3.07 12.37 1.79
CA LYS A 151 -3.95 11.77 2.80
C LYS A 151 -3.19 11.16 3.97
N GLN A 152 -2.01 10.61 3.75
CA GLN A 152 -1.19 10.00 4.79
C GLN A 152 -0.37 11.02 5.60
N LYS A 153 -0.18 12.24 5.09
CA LYS A 153 0.43 13.35 5.83
C LYS A 153 -0.49 13.97 6.88
N ILE A 154 -1.79 13.79 6.70
CA ILE A 154 -2.75 14.33 7.65
C ILE A 154 -2.56 13.53 8.94
N ALA A 155 -2.09 14.19 10.00
CA ALA A 155 -1.94 13.61 11.34
C ALA A 155 -3.31 13.34 12.01
N ALA A 156 -4.34 13.08 11.21
CA ALA A 156 -5.69 12.81 11.64
C ALA A 156 -5.89 11.29 11.75
N TYR A 157 -6.24 10.84 12.92
CA TYR A 157 -6.67 9.47 13.14
C TYR A 157 -8.01 9.24 12.43
N MET A 158 -8.03 8.39 11.42
CA MET A 158 -9.28 7.92 10.83
C MET A 158 -9.80 6.78 11.72
N SER A 159 -10.75 7.09 12.60
CA SER A 159 -11.45 6.07 13.37
C SER A 159 -12.21 5.17 12.40
N ALA A 160 -11.95 3.87 12.45
CA ALA A 160 -12.82 2.90 11.80
C ALA A 160 -14.20 3.00 12.45
N ALA A 161 -15.23 3.21 11.63
CA ALA A 161 -16.60 3.19 12.13
C ALA A 161 -16.94 1.79 12.63
N LEU A 162 -17.32 1.67 13.90
CA LEU A 162 -17.96 0.48 14.41
C LEU A 162 -19.46 0.62 14.14
N PHE A 163 -20.01 -0.34 13.40
CA PHE A 163 -21.44 -0.36 13.17
C PHE A 163 -22.14 -1.18 14.26
N ALA A 164 -23.12 -0.60 14.90
CA ALA A 164 -23.99 -1.28 15.85
C ALA A 164 -25.44 -1.12 15.41
N GLN A 165 -26.20 -2.21 15.50
CA GLN A 165 -27.63 -2.17 15.30
C GLN A 165 -28.30 -1.89 16.67
N LEU A 166 -29.00 -0.77 16.78
CA LEU A 166 -29.85 -0.42 17.90
C LEU A 166 -31.30 -0.43 17.39
N ASP A 167 -32.06 -1.42 17.83
CA ASP A 167 -33.40 -1.67 17.31
C ASP A 167 -33.38 -1.82 15.76
N ASP A 168 -34.14 -1.01 15.04
CA ASP A 168 -34.18 -1.00 13.58
C ASP A 168 -33.24 0.03 12.92
N VAL A 169 -32.33 0.65 13.70
CA VAL A 169 -31.41 1.70 13.21
C VAL A 169 -29.98 1.19 13.26
N ILE A 170 -29.26 1.34 12.13
CA ILE A 170 -27.81 1.10 12.08
C ILE A 170 -27.11 2.40 12.51
N CYS A 171 -26.36 2.32 13.60
CA CYS A 171 -25.58 3.43 14.13
C CYS A 171 -24.11 3.25 13.81
N SER A 172 -23.46 4.31 13.34
CA SER A 172 -22.00 4.38 13.23
C SER A 172 -21.43 4.94 14.52
N ILE A 173 -20.56 4.18 15.17
CA ILE A 173 -19.89 4.58 16.42
C ILE A 173 -18.44 4.94 16.05
N TYR A 174 -18.03 6.15 16.36
CA TYR A 174 -16.65 6.61 16.20
C TYR A 174 -16.01 6.79 17.58
N VAL A 175 -14.81 6.23 17.75
CA VAL A 175 -14.04 6.41 18.99
C VAL A 175 -13.14 7.64 18.81
N PHE A 176 -13.30 8.63 19.67
CA PHE A 176 -12.49 9.84 19.68
C PHE A 176 -11.41 9.74 20.77
N PHE A 177 -10.19 10.19 20.42
CA PHE A 177 -9.15 10.39 21.42
C PHE A 177 -9.00 11.88 21.73
N ASP A 178 -8.77 12.22 22.99
CA ASP A 178 -8.42 13.57 23.39
C ASP A 178 -7.15 14.02 22.65
N ASN A 179 -7.22 15.17 21.95
CA ASN A 179 -6.15 15.79 21.16
C ASN A 179 -5.89 15.22 19.74
N GLY A 180 -6.82 14.51 19.13
CA GLY A 180 -6.75 14.08 17.74
C GLY A 180 -7.67 14.89 16.80
N GLU A 181 -7.19 15.28 15.62
CA GLU A 181 -8.08 15.72 14.55
C GLU A 181 -8.71 14.51 13.89
N ILE A 182 -10.03 14.49 13.76
CA ILE A 182 -10.78 13.37 13.19
C ILE A 182 -11.52 13.84 11.96
N ILE A 183 -11.34 13.11 10.85
CA ILE A 183 -12.13 13.30 9.65
C ILE A 183 -13.30 12.33 9.73
N LEU A 184 -14.50 12.85 9.84
CA LEU A 184 -15.73 12.07 9.73
C LEU A 184 -16.17 12.05 8.26
N PRO A 185 -16.66 10.90 7.75
CA PRO A 185 -17.31 10.87 6.46
C PRO A 185 -18.52 11.81 6.48
N LYS A 186 -18.74 12.58 5.41
CA LYS A 186 -20.00 13.27 5.21
C LYS A 186 -21.08 12.23 4.93
N GLU A 187 -22.21 12.35 5.65
CA GLU A 187 -23.45 11.66 5.32
C GLU A 187 -23.93 12.02 3.90
#